data_9875b65fcf9a8e559281f2f7e0bac081
#
_entry.id   9875b65fcf9a8e559281f2f7e0bac081
#
_cell.length_a   1.000
_cell.length_b   1.000
_cell.length_c   1.000
_cell.angle_alpha   90.00
_cell.angle_beta   90.00
_cell.angle_gamma   90.00
#
_symmetry.space_group_name_H-M   'P 1'
#
loop_
_entity.id
_entity.type
_entity.pdbx_description
1 polymer ?
#
loop_
_entity_poly.entity_id
_entity_poly.type
_entity_poly.pdbx_seq_one_letter_code
_entity_poly.pdbx_strand_id
1 'polypeptide(L)'
;MDLKPKPDLRSDSAGAALTGNTVTLTCNTDLSTGWDFYWYKNTQESEIKMTRTNSYSMKIDSVSDGGQYWCRAGRGEPVYYTQYSDELTLSVTESPKAVVTVRPDERVFRGETVTLRCDIKWRGNTEWTYRWQIDTQQTADKPINPCTRPDCCTSGTNQQHYRTAVSRCSAQELKISRVEVFHRGKYSCTGQMNTQISQRSDAVALTVSSDEAQAAVRVSPQPWLTEGHSVTLICEVPGSSTGWTFSWFRDADHLSDSSRGAGGSYTLSPAALQHTGVYTCRAERGEPAYSSQNSSAQPLWVTGVSASVRLVLRPSRSQHFSSDSLSLSCDSAGWTVRRYTHTNTQDCSAQTGSTCGIQSLSTSDTGVYWCESESGEKRHPLNITVHDGAVILESSADPVIEGETLTLHCLHRSTNSSILTADFYKDGSLIQNQTTGEISIPTVSKSDEGFYYCKTDRGESPHSWISVRGETHCSSETHWI
;
A
#
# COMPACT_ATOMS: atom_id res chain seq x y z
N MET A 1 -57.44 -38.04 -42.86
CA MET A 1 -56.10 -38.36 -42.35
C MET A 1 -55.87 -37.45 -41.17
N ASP A 2 -55.97 -37.97 -39.94
CA ASP A 2 -55.69 -37.20 -38.76
C ASP A 2 -54.14 -36.87 -38.72
N LEU A 3 -53.84 -35.60 -38.84
CA LEU A 3 -52.45 -35.13 -38.74
C LEU A 3 -51.97 -35.44 -37.34
N LYS A 4 -50.93 -36.27 -37.22
CA LYS A 4 -50.27 -36.52 -35.93
C LYS A 4 -49.86 -35.18 -35.30
N PRO A 5 -50.10 -34.92 -34.00
CA PRO A 5 -49.75 -33.70 -33.35
C PRO A 5 -48.20 -33.49 -33.37
N LYS A 6 -47.78 -32.23 -33.52
CA LYS A 6 -46.38 -31.84 -33.60
C LYS A 6 -46.03 -31.08 -32.32
N PRO A 7 -45.07 -31.56 -31.52
CA PRO A 7 -44.61 -30.84 -30.35
C PRO A 7 -43.85 -29.57 -30.67
N ASP A 8 -43.87 -28.59 -29.75
CA ASP A 8 -43.05 -27.38 -29.75
C ASP A 8 -41.90 -27.55 -28.78
N LEU A 9 -40.66 -27.56 -29.28
CA LEU A 9 -39.44 -27.74 -28.50
C LEU A 9 -38.84 -26.38 -28.16
N ARG A 10 -38.64 -26.14 -26.86
CA ARG A 10 -38.03 -24.91 -26.36
C ARG A 10 -36.89 -25.21 -25.39
N SER A 11 -35.95 -24.24 -25.26
CA SER A 11 -34.87 -24.23 -24.29
C SER A 11 -35.02 -23.05 -23.34
N ASP A 12 -34.74 -23.25 -22.07
CA ASP A 12 -34.67 -22.19 -21.05
C ASP A 12 -33.49 -21.20 -21.28
N SER A 13 -32.50 -21.64 -22.08
CA SER A 13 -31.33 -20.84 -22.45
C SER A 13 -31.49 -20.11 -23.81
N ALA A 14 -32.66 -20.10 -24.41
CA ALA A 14 -32.92 -19.53 -25.73
C ALA A 14 -31.96 -20.03 -26.85
N GLY A 15 -31.50 -21.28 -26.76
CA GLY A 15 -30.61 -21.92 -27.74
C GLY A 15 -29.12 -21.59 -27.58
N ALA A 16 -28.73 -20.87 -26.55
CA ALA A 16 -27.32 -20.58 -26.23
C ALA A 16 -26.98 -21.06 -24.82
N ALA A 17 -25.89 -21.80 -24.65
CA ALA A 17 -25.48 -22.36 -23.39
C ALA A 17 -23.97 -22.17 -23.13
N LEU A 18 -23.60 -22.16 -21.86
CA LEU A 18 -22.20 -22.09 -21.39
C LEU A 18 -21.84 -23.43 -20.72
N THR A 19 -20.62 -23.90 -20.93
CA THR A 19 -20.11 -25.07 -20.21
C THR A 19 -20.21 -24.91 -18.71
N GLY A 20 -20.44 -25.99 -17.97
CA GLY A 20 -20.61 -25.98 -16.51
C GLY A 20 -22.04 -25.65 -16.05
N ASN A 21 -22.92 -25.17 -16.92
CA ASN A 21 -24.31 -24.86 -16.64
C ASN A 21 -25.26 -26.01 -16.95
N THR A 22 -26.51 -25.88 -16.52
CA THR A 22 -27.59 -26.82 -16.84
C THR A 22 -28.56 -26.15 -17.82
N VAL A 23 -28.97 -26.89 -18.86
CA VAL A 23 -29.99 -26.47 -19.80
C VAL A 23 -31.18 -27.40 -19.67
N THR A 24 -32.37 -26.82 -19.63
CA THR A 24 -33.63 -27.58 -19.66
C THR A 24 -34.33 -27.39 -21.01
N LEU A 25 -34.51 -28.50 -21.70
CA LEU A 25 -35.34 -28.61 -22.90
C LEU A 25 -36.75 -28.95 -22.51
N THR A 26 -37.74 -28.28 -23.07
CA THR A 26 -39.18 -28.55 -22.81
C THR A 26 -39.86 -28.85 -24.12
N CYS A 27 -40.52 -30.00 -24.15
CA CYS A 27 -41.33 -30.52 -25.28
C CYS A 27 -42.81 -30.24 -25.03
N ASN A 28 -43.32 -29.14 -25.53
CA ASN A 28 -44.69 -28.73 -25.28
C ASN A 28 -45.66 -29.43 -26.28
N THR A 29 -46.70 -30.00 -25.73
CA THR A 29 -47.77 -30.65 -26.51
C THR A 29 -49.12 -30.30 -25.91
N ASP A 30 -50.14 -30.19 -26.75
CA ASP A 30 -51.56 -30.02 -26.34
C ASP A 30 -52.22 -31.35 -25.93
N LEU A 31 -51.40 -32.36 -25.61
CA LEU A 31 -51.86 -33.71 -25.31
C LEU A 31 -52.24 -33.88 -23.84
N SER A 32 -53.20 -34.78 -23.59
CA SER A 32 -53.59 -35.20 -22.24
C SER A 32 -52.43 -35.90 -21.52
N THR A 33 -52.55 -36.16 -20.21
CA THR A 33 -51.57 -36.88 -19.37
C THR A 33 -51.30 -38.31 -19.88
N GLY A 34 -50.13 -38.85 -19.50
CA GLY A 34 -49.77 -40.25 -19.75
C GLY A 34 -48.99 -40.50 -21.04
N TRP A 35 -48.25 -39.51 -21.49
CA TRP A 35 -47.30 -39.64 -22.59
C TRP A 35 -45.87 -39.70 -22.04
N ASP A 36 -45.00 -40.52 -22.68
CA ASP A 36 -43.57 -40.51 -22.51
C ASP A 36 -42.93 -39.62 -23.56
N PHE A 37 -41.84 -38.92 -23.25
CA PHE A 37 -41.15 -38.00 -24.14
C PHE A 37 -39.77 -38.56 -24.49
N TYR A 38 -39.51 -38.56 -25.81
CA TYR A 38 -38.28 -39.11 -26.39
C TYR A 38 -37.44 -37.95 -26.96
N TRP A 39 -36.17 -37.92 -26.64
CA TRP A 39 -35.27 -36.85 -26.96
C TRP A 39 -34.17 -37.33 -27.89
N TYR A 40 -33.87 -36.56 -28.91
CA TYR A 40 -32.94 -36.89 -29.99
C TYR A 40 -31.91 -35.80 -30.17
N LYS A 41 -30.66 -36.20 -30.57
CA LYS A 41 -29.56 -35.28 -30.79
C LYS A 41 -28.86 -35.60 -32.10
N ASN A 42 -28.53 -34.57 -32.88
CA ASN A 42 -27.84 -34.58 -34.18
C ASN A 42 -28.64 -35.27 -35.33
N THR A 43 -29.41 -36.31 -35.06
CA THR A 43 -30.31 -36.93 -35.99
C THR A 43 -31.59 -37.40 -35.31
N GLN A 44 -32.70 -37.53 -36.06
CA GLN A 44 -33.96 -38.04 -35.53
C GLN A 44 -33.95 -39.56 -35.26
N GLU A 45 -32.86 -40.23 -35.62
CA GLU A 45 -32.67 -41.66 -35.34
C GLU A 45 -31.82 -41.89 -34.05
N SER A 46 -31.12 -40.87 -33.58
CA SER A 46 -30.26 -40.92 -32.39
C SER A 46 -31.02 -40.52 -31.14
N GLU A 47 -31.76 -41.46 -30.54
CA GLU A 47 -32.41 -41.25 -29.26
C GLU A 47 -31.34 -41.17 -28.13
N ILE A 48 -31.39 -40.13 -27.34
CA ILE A 48 -30.46 -39.92 -26.24
C ILE A 48 -31.07 -40.13 -24.85
N LYS A 49 -32.39 -39.94 -24.75
CA LYS A 49 -33.12 -40.04 -23.46
C LYS A 49 -34.62 -40.24 -23.67
N MET A 50 -35.24 -40.92 -22.70
CA MET A 50 -36.67 -40.95 -22.53
C MET A 50 -37.03 -40.41 -21.14
N THR A 51 -38.06 -39.57 -21.05
CA THR A 51 -38.54 -38.98 -19.79
C THR A 51 -40.07 -39.12 -19.70
N ARG A 52 -40.57 -39.27 -18.46
CA ARG A 52 -42.05 -39.29 -18.20
C ARG A 52 -42.60 -37.88 -18.04
N THR A 53 -41.76 -36.88 -17.97
CA THR A 53 -42.11 -35.46 -17.97
C THR A 53 -41.74 -34.85 -19.31
N ASN A 54 -42.41 -33.78 -19.69
CA ASN A 54 -42.13 -33.04 -20.91
C ASN A 54 -40.84 -32.20 -20.85
N SER A 55 -40.00 -32.44 -19.88
CA SER A 55 -38.73 -31.69 -19.68
C SER A 55 -37.54 -32.64 -19.56
N TYR A 56 -36.41 -32.21 -20.17
CA TYR A 56 -35.12 -32.88 -20.07
C TYR A 56 -34.06 -31.87 -19.67
N SER A 57 -33.57 -32.00 -18.46
CA SER A 57 -32.44 -31.18 -17.94
C SER A 57 -31.14 -31.91 -18.16
N MET A 58 -30.20 -31.24 -18.82
CA MET A 58 -28.85 -31.76 -19.08
C MET A 58 -27.79 -30.80 -18.57
N LYS A 59 -26.76 -31.35 -17.98
CA LYS A 59 -25.57 -30.60 -17.62
C LYS A 59 -24.68 -30.44 -18.87
N ILE A 60 -24.24 -29.26 -19.14
CA ILE A 60 -23.36 -28.93 -20.28
C ILE A 60 -21.90 -29.05 -19.79
N ASP A 61 -21.26 -30.17 -20.09
CA ASP A 61 -19.89 -30.43 -19.65
C ASP A 61 -18.84 -29.98 -20.68
N SER A 62 -19.23 -29.98 -21.97
CA SER A 62 -18.32 -29.58 -23.05
C SER A 62 -19.07 -28.91 -24.22
N VAL A 63 -18.31 -28.28 -25.11
CA VAL A 63 -18.83 -27.66 -26.33
C VAL A 63 -19.53 -28.71 -27.24
N SER A 64 -19.11 -29.99 -27.15
CA SER A 64 -19.73 -31.10 -27.91
C SER A 64 -21.16 -31.42 -27.48
N ASP A 65 -21.63 -30.88 -26.34
CA ASP A 65 -23.02 -30.98 -25.91
C ASP A 65 -23.94 -30.07 -26.71
N GLY A 66 -23.41 -29.12 -27.45
CA GLY A 66 -24.12 -28.39 -28.51
C GLY A 66 -24.56 -29.30 -29.66
N GLY A 67 -25.46 -28.80 -30.48
CA GLY A 67 -25.95 -29.51 -31.65
C GLY A 67 -27.44 -29.31 -31.88
N GLN A 68 -28.00 -30.14 -32.74
CA GLN A 68 -29.40 -30.12 -33.10
C GLN A 68 -30.17 -31.09 -32.22
N TYR A 69 -31.30 -30.65 -31.69
CA TYR A 69 -32.17 -31.43 -30.81
C TYR A 69 -33.57 -31.49 -31.32
N TRP A 70 -34.24 -32.66 -31.13
CA TRP A 70 -35.64 -32.87 -31.39
C TRP A 70 -36.30 -33.60 -30.24
N CYS A 71 -37.61 -33.49 -30.14
CA CYS A 71 -38.42 -34.31 -29.25
C CYS A 71 -39.65 -34.84 -29.98
N ARG A 72 -40.20 -35.95 -29.47
CA ARG A 72 -41.53 -36.44 -29.76
C ARG A 72 -42.14 -37.10 -28.54
N ALA A 73 -43.46 -37.19 -28.50
CA ALA A 73 -44.16 -37.93 -27.47
C ALA A 73 -44.63 -39.29 -28.00
N GLY A 74 -44.63 -40.32 -27.14
CA GLY A 74 -45.09 -41.65 -27.47
C GLY A 74 -45.97 -42.23 -26.35
N ARG A 75 -46.92 -43.11 -26.73
CA ARG A 75 -47.84 -43.74 -25.78
C ARG A 75 -48.31 -45.10 -26.30
N GLY A 76 -48.57 -46.04 -25.37
CA GLY A 76 -49.20 -47.35 -25.63
C GLY A 76 -48.26 -48.45 -26.11
N GLU A 77 -48.83 -49.70 -26.28
CA GLU A 77 -48.15 -50.86 -26.84
C GLU A 77 -48.98 -51.45 -27.96
N PRO A 78 -48.49 -51.43 -29.24
CA PRO A 78 -47.23 -50.80 -29.70
C PRO A 78 -47.25 -49.27 -29.54
N VAL A 79 -46.07 -48.65 -29.39
CA VAL A 79 -45.97 -47.22 -29.14
C VAL A 79 -46.45 -46.39 -30.32
N TYR A 80 -47.43 -45.54 -30.06
CA TYR A 80 -47.88 -44.52 -30.99
C TYR A 80 -47.10 -43.24 -30.76
N TYR A 81 -46.41 -42.75 -31.79
CA TYR A 81 -45.62 -41.54 -31.73
C TYR A 81 -46.26 -40.33 -32.39
N THR A 82 -46.09 -39.16 -31.80
CA THR A 82 -46.33 -37.86 -32.44
C THR A 82 -45.42 -37.65 -33.65
N GLN A 83 -45.53 -36.53 -34.32
CA GLN A 83 -44.44 -36.03 -35.18
C GLN A 83 -43.26 -35.63 -34.35
N TYR A 84 -42.09 -35.48 -34.96
CA TYR A 84 -40.98 -34.81 -34.32
C TYR A 84 -41.27 -33.30 -34.22
N SER A 85 -40.75 -32.66 -33.20
CA SER A 85 -40.69 -31.20 -33.10
C SER A 85 -39.91 -30.62 -34.27
N ASP A 86 -39.97 -29.30 -34.43
CA ASP A 86 -38.96 -28.58 -35.19
C ASP A 86 -37.61 -28.71 -34.51
N GLU A 87 -36.56 -28.53 -35.29
CA GLU A 87 -35.19 -28.53 -34.81
C GLU A 87 -34.94 -27.39 -33.86
N LEU A 88 -34.31 -27.69 -32.73
CA LEU A 88 -33.73 -26.69 -31.84
C LEU A 88 -32.21 -26.80 -31.89
N THR A 89 -31.55 -25.77 -32.38
CA THR A 89 -30.09 -25.69 -32.34
C THR A 89 -29.64 -25.11 -30.99
N LEU A 90 -28.86 -25.91 -30.24
CA LEU A 90 -28.20 -25.48 -29.02
C LEU A 90 -26.73 -25.15 -29.32
N SER A 91 -26.41 -23.87 -29.25
CA SER A 91 -25.01 -23.39 -29.37
C SER A 91 -24.35 -23.39 -28.01
N VAL A 92 -23.27 -24.15 -27.87
CA VAL A 92 -22.52 -24.21 -26.60
C VAL A 92 -21.16 -23.54 -26.77
N THR A 93 -20.82 -22.66 -25.83
CA THR A 93 -19.51 -22.01 -25.75
C THR A 93 -18.87 -22.27 -24.39
N GLU A 94 -17.55 -22.18 -24.33
CA GLU A 94 -16.85 -22.25 -23.05
C GLU A 94 -17.28 -21.09 -22.13
N SER A 95 -17.55 -21.44 -20.88
CA SER A 95 -17.93 -20.42 -19.88
C SER A 95 -16.78 -19.47 -19.60
N PRO A 96 -16.95 -18.17 -19.82
CA PRO A 96 -15.90 -17.19 -19.56
C PRO A 96 -15.62 -17.11 -18.06
N LYS A 97 -14.33 -16.98 -17.69
CA LYS A 97 -13.93 -16.75 -16.31
C LYS A 97 -14.05 -15.26 -15.99
N ALA A 98 -14.72 -14.94 -14.89
CA ALA A 98 -14.76 -13.59 -14.37
C ALA A 98 -13.40 -13.20 -13.77
N VAL A 99 -13.07 -11.90 -13.75
CA VAL A 99 -11.85 -11.35 -13.16
C VAL A 99 -12.23 -10.18 -12.29
N VAL A 100 -11.72 -10.16 -11.04
CA VAL A 100 -11.87 -9.03 -10.13
C VAL A 100 -10.63 -8.14 -10.24
N THR A 101 -10.85 -6.85 -10.44
CA THR A 101 -9.82 -5.82 -10.35
C THR A 101 -10.15 -4.87 -9.20
N VAL A 102 -9.13 -4.42 -8.48
CA VAL A 102 -9.27 -3.53 -7.31
C VAL A 102 -8.57 -2.20 -7.59
N ARG A 103 -9.21 -1.10 -7.26
CA ARG A 103 -8.63 0.25 -7.34
C ARG A 103 -8.87 0.99 -6.04
N PRO A 104 -7.89 1.73 -5.50
CA PRO A 104 -6.57 1.98 -6.06
C PRO A 104 -5.60 0.79 -5.90
N ASP A 105 -5.78 -0.05 -4.86
CA ASP A 105 -4.89 -1.16 -4.51
C ASP A 105 -5.63 -2.20 -3.67
N GLU A 106 -5.09 -3.42 -3.57
CA GLU A 106 -5.57 -4.47 -2.66
C GLU A 106 -5.20 -4.19 -1.20
N ARG A 107 -4.19 -3.35 -0.99
CA ARG A 107 -3.77 -2.85 0.33
C ARG A 107 -4.14 -1.38 0.46
N VAL A 108 -5.05 -1.12 1.38
CA VAL A 108 -5.60 0.21 1.58
C VAL A 108 -5.56 0.61 3.06
N PHE A 109 -5.64 1.91 3.28
CA PHE A 109 -5.71 2.49 4.62
C PHE A 109 -7.16 2.80 4.98
N ARG A 110 -7.43 2.83 6.28
CA ARG A 110 -8.74 3.23 6.80
C ARG A 110 -9.16 4.60 6.24
N GLY A 111 -10.40 4.72 5.80
CA GLY A 111 -10.94 5.96 5.25
C GLY A 111 -10.82 6.12 3.73
N GLU A 112 -10.03 5.29 3.05
CA GLU A 112 -9.95 5.30 1.58
C GLU A 112 -11.25 4.87 0.92
N THR A 113 -11.39 5.16 -0.36
CA THR A 113 -12.46 4.60 -1.20
C THR A 113 -11.87 3.53 -2.10
N VAL A 114 -12.49 2.34 -2.07
CA VAL A 114 -12.10 1.19 -2.89
C VAL A 114 -13.20 0.88 -3.88
N THR A 115 -12.82 0.62 -5.12
CA THR A 115 -13.71 0.13 -6.17
C THR A 115 -13.22 -1.23 -6.66
N LEU A 116 -14.05 -2.26 -6.44
CA LEU A 116 -13.84 -3.58 -7.02
C LEU A 116 -14.68 -3.68 -8.28
N ARG A 117 -14.08 -4.09 -9.39
CA ARG A 117 -14.74 -4.25 -10.68
C ARG A 117 -14.67 -5.70 -11.12
N CYS A 118 -15.82 -6.22 -11.58
CA CYS A 118 -15.96 -7.56 -12.13
C CYS A 118 -15.94 -7.49 -13.66
N ASP A 119 -14.90 -8.01 -14.29
CA ASP A 119 -14.76 -8.03 -15.73
C ASP A 119 -14.96 -9.44 -16.27
N ILE A 120 -15.79 -9.56 -17.31
CA ILE A 120 -16.03 -10.81 -18.03
C ILE A 120 -15.72 -10.57 -19.50
N LYS A 121 -14.66 -11.21 -20.00
CA LYS A 121 -14.32 -11.13 -21.43
C LYS A 121 -15.30 -11.98 -22.24
N TRP A 122 -16.23 -11.33 -22.91
CA TRP A 122 -17.26 -11.94 -23.75
C TRP A 122 -17.32 -11.27 -25.14
N ARG A 123 -17.55 -12.06 -26.18
CA ARG A 123 -17.60 -11.55 -27.58
C ARG A 123 -18.99 -11.20 -28.05
N GLY A 124 -20.05 -11.39 -27.26
CA GLY A 124 -21.42 -11.09 -27.59
C GLY A 124 -21.92 -9.76 -27.06
N ASN A 125 -23.02 -9.24 -27.62
CA ASN A 125 -23.68 -7.99 -27.20
C ASN A 125 -24.63 -8.18 -26.00
N THR A 126 -24.46 -9.23 -25.21
CA THR A 126 -25.38 -9.57 -24.12
C THR A 126 -24.95 -8.88 -22.85
N GLU A 127 -25.87 -8.23 -22.15
CA GLU A 127 -25.62 -7.62 -20.86
C GLU A 127 -25.51 -8.69 -19.77
N TRP A 128 -24.46 -8.57 -18.97
CA TRP A 128 -24.24 -9.39 -17.77
C TRP A 128 -24.82 -8.70 -16.55
N THR A 129 -25.49 -9.47 -15.70
CA THR A 129 -25.76 -9.08 -14.32
C THR A 129 -24.71 -9.73 -13.44
N TYR A 130 -24.22 -9.00 -12.42
CA TYR A 130 -23.09 -9.43 -11.62
C TYR A 130 -23.52 -9.85 -10.23
N ARG A 131 -22.84 -10.85 -9.67
CA ARG A 131 -23.03 -11.30 -8.29
C ARG A 131 -21.70 -11.32 -7.58
N TRP A 132 -21.63 -10.63 -6.46
CA TRP A 132 -20.46 -10.57 -5.59
C TRP A 132 -20.57 -11.55 -4.44
N GLN A 133 -19.48 -12.22 -4.13
CA GLN A 133 -19.33 -13.05 -2.94
C GLN A 133 -18.19 -12.49 -2.09
N ILE A 134 -18.49 -12.25 -0.82
CA ILE A 134 -17.59 -11.66 0.14
C ILE A 134 -17.39 -12.66 1.27
N ASP A 135 -16.14 -13.05 1.51
CA ASP A 135 -15.73 -13.87 2.63
C ASP A 135 -14.91 -12.99 3.57
N THR A 136 -15.54 -12.48 4.61
CA THR A 136 -14.92 -11.63 5.62
C THR A 136 -14.56 -12.46 6.84
N GLN A 137 -13.31 -12.36 7.31
CA GLN A 137 -12.91 -12.90 8.59
C GLN A 137 -13.48 -11.99 9.70
N GLN A 138 -14.67 -12.30 10.20
CA GLN A 138 -15.26 -11.55 11.32
C GLN A 138 -14.89 -12.12 12.67
N THR A 139 -14.51 -11.20 13.56
CA THR A 139 -14.75 -11.32 15.01
C THR A 139 -16.20 -10.92 15.31
N ALA A 140 -16.86 -11.63 16.18
CA ALA A 140 -18.28 -11.93 16.35
C ALA A 140 -19.32 -10.81 16.55
N ASP A 141 -19.05 -9.49 16.39
CA ASP A 141 -19.88 -8.49 17.05
C ASP A 141 -20.73 -7.52 16.21
N LYS A 142 -20.64 -7.48 14.88
CA LYS A 142 -21.62 -6.68 14.09
C LYS A 142 -21.82 -7.22 12.67
N PRO A 143 -23.09 -7.30 12.19
CA PRO A 143 -23.37 -7.60 10.79
C PRO A 143 -22.93 -6.42 9.92
N ILE A 144 -22.10 -6.71 8.91
CA ILE A 144 -21.66 -5.70 7.95
C ILE A 144 -22.72 -5.54 6.87
N ASN A 145 -23.22 -4.33 6.75
CA ASN A 145 -23.94 -3.89 5.58
C ASN A 145 -22.90 -3.17 4.68
N PRO A 146 -22.36 -3.78 3.61
CA PRO A 146 -21.32 -3.18 2.79
C PRO A 146 -21.80 -1.96 1.99
N CYS A 147 -23.07 -1.66 2.03
CA CYS A 147 -23.71 -0.62 1.24
C CYS A 147 -24.48 0.35 2.13
N THR A 148 -24.02 1.60 2.19
CA THR A 148 -24.68 2.71 2.93
C THR A 148 -25.59 3.57 2.06
N ARG A 149 -25.94 3.18 0.84
CA ARG A 149 -26.84 3.92 -0.06
C ARG A 149 -28.00 3.03 -0.54
N PRO A 150 -29.19 3.63 -0.80
CA PRO A 150 -30.40 2.90 -1.20
C PRO A 150 -30.29 2.15 -2.56
N ASP A 151 -29.29 2.46 -3.37
CA ASP A 151 -29.05 1.82 -4.69
C ASP A 151 -28.18 0.57 -4.59
N CYS A 152 -27.69 0.25 -3.42
CA CYS A 152 -26.83 -0.91 -3.17
C CYS A 152 -27.61 -2.00 -2.44
N CYS A 153 -28.04 -2.96 -3.21
CA CYS A 153 -28.42 -4.34 -2.85
C CYS A 153 -29.03 -4.61 -1.48
N THR A 154 -30.32 -4.83 -1.42
CA THR A 154 -31.03 -5.35 -0.26
C THR A 154 -30.53 -6.75 0.09
N SER A 155 -30.01 -6.93 1.30
CA SER A 155 -29.66 -8.23 1.86
C SER A 155 -30.92 -9.03 2.18
N GLY A 156 -31.07 -10.20 1.54
CA GLY A 156 -32.02 -11.21 2.00
C GLY A 156 -31.54 -11.77 3.36
N THR A 157 -32.25 -11.42 4.41
CA THR A 157 -32.02 -11.94 5.75
C THR A 157 -32.43 -13.41 5.86
N ASN A 158 -31.48 -14.33 5.94
CA ASN A 158 -31.65 -15.61 6.60
C ASN A 158 -30.62 -15.73 7.72
N GLN A 159 -31.10 -15.75 8.94
CA GLN A 159 -30.40 -15.53 10.20
C GLN A 159 -29.49 -16.65 10.68
N GLN A 160 -29.02 -17.60 9.87
CA GLN A 160 -28.35 -18.78 10.44
C GLN A 160 -26.96 -19.15 9.90
N HIS A 161 -26.35 -18.42 8.95
CA HIS A 161 -25.00 -18.74 8.48
C HIS A 161 -24.17 -17.48 8.20
N TYR A 162 -23.52 -16.95 9.22
CA TYR A 162 -22.70 -15.72 9.20
C TYR A 162 -21.31 -15.87 8.56
N ARG A 163 -21.06 -16.88 7.73
CA ARG A 163 -19.73 -17.08 7.13
C ARG A 163 -19.56 -16.62 5.70
N THR A 164 -20.63 -16.32 5.00
CA THR A 164 -20.57 -15.90 3.60
C THR A 164 -21.70 -14.94 3.29
N ALA A 165 -21.43 -13.65 3.23
CA ALA A 165 -22.41 -12.68 2.75
C ALA A 165 -22.43 -12.71 1.22
N VAL A 166 -23.52 -13.22 0.63
CA VAL A 166 -23.78 -13.09 -0.82
C VAL A 166 -24.54 -11.80 -1.04
N SER A 167 -23.87 -10.77 -1.45
CA SER A 167 -24.51 -9.54 -1.87
C SER A 167 -25.06 -9.70 -3.30
N ARG A 168 -26.36 -9.56 -3.48
CA ARG A 168 -27.00 -9.53 -4.81
C ARG A 168 -26.87 -8.13 -5.40
N CYS A 169 -25.65 -7.71 -5.70
CA CYS A 169 -25.41 -6.51 -6.50
C CYS A 169 -25.42 -6.86 -7.98
N SER A 170 -26.32 -6.27 -8.73
CA SER A 170 -26.33 -6.36 -10.19
C SER A 170 -25.28 -5.44 -10.83
N ALA A 171 -24.61 -4.60 -10.05
CA ALA A 171 -23.60 -3.67 -10.53
C ALA A 171 -22.26 -4.36 -10.81
N GLN A 172 -21.67 -4.02 -11.94
CA GLN A 172 -20.32 -4.46 -12.32
C GLN A 172 -19.26 -3.99 -11.32
N GLU A 173 -19.47 -2.85 -10.69
CA GLU A 173 -18.58 -2.24 -9.71
C GLU A 173 -19.19 -2.25 -8.32
N LEU A 174 -18.40 -2.71 -7.36
CA LEU A 174 -18.67 -2.60 -5.93
C LEU A 174 -17.79 -1.49 -5.35
N LYS A 175 -18.38 -0.34 -5.04
CA LYS A 175 -17.68 0.80 -4.46
C LYS A 175 -17.89 0.84 -2.94
N ILE A 176 -16.79 0.81 -2.18
CA ILE A 176 -16.76 0.92 -0.73
C ILE A 176 -16.17 2.29 -0.39
N SER A 177 -17.01 3.24 0.01
CA SER A 177 -16.58 4.55 0.46
C SER A 177 -16.19 4.50 1.93
N ARG A 178 -15.06 5.12 2.30
CA ARG A 178 -14.53 5.12 3.66
C ARG A 178 -14.36 3.71 4.22
N VAL A 179 -13.38 3.00 3.63
CA VAL A 179 -13.04 1.65 4.04
C VAL A 179 -12.66 1.61 5.53
N GLU A 180 -13.21 0.64 6.24
CA GLU A 180 -12.90 0.33 7.64
C GLU A 180 -12.28 -1.06 7.76
N VAL A 181 -11.59 -1.36 8.86
CA VAL A 181 -10.88 -2.63 9.09
C VAL A 181 -11.76 -3.86 8.90
N PHE A 182 -13.06 -3.75 9.17
CA PHE A 182 -14.01 -4.86 9.00
C PHE A 182 -14.34 -5.16 7.52
N HIS A 183 -13.99 -4.29 6.56
CA HIS A 183 -14.13 -4.57 5.13
C HIS A 183 -13.02 -5.47 4.58
N ARG A 184 -12.00 -5.82 5.38
CA ARG A 184 -11.00 -6.79 4.99
C ARG A 184 -11.63 -8.15 4.71
N GLY A 185 -11.19 -8.82 3.65
CA GLY A 185 -11.76 -10.12 3.27
C GLY A 185 -11.41 -10.51 1.85
N LYS A 186 -11.94 -11.67 1.45
CA LYS A 186 -11.77 -12.18 0.09
C LYS A 186 -13.03 -11.86 -0.72
N TYR A 187 -12.83 -11.24 -1.88
CA TYR A 187 -13.89 -10.82 -2.79
C TYR A 187 -13.78 -11.61 -4.09
N SER A 188 -14.88 -12.18 -4.53
CA SER A 188 -14.99 -12.84 -5.84
C SER A 188 -16.31 -12.49 -6.50
N CYS A 189 -16.39 -12.64 -7.81
CA CYS A 189 -17.59 -12.34 -8.56
C CYS A 189 -17.91 -13.42 -9.59
N THR A 190 -19.18 -13.44 -10.00
CA THR A 190 -19.70 -14.19 -11.13
C THR A 190 -20.63 -13.30 -11.94
N GLY A 191 -20.72 -13.52 -13.25
CA GLY A 191 -21.74 -12.92 -14.09
C GLY A 191 -22.87 -13.89 -14.37
N GLN A 192 -24.07 -13.38 -14.51
CA GLN A 192 -25.25 -14.12 -14.93
C GLN A 192 -25.82 -13.49 -16.17
N MET A 193 -26.12 -14.32 -17.19
CA MET A 193 -26.76 -13.99 -18.44
C MET A 193 -27.95 -14.93 -18.63
N ASN A 194 -29.18 -14.43 -18.52
CA ASN A 194 -30.38 -15.26 -18.43
C ASN A 194 -30.24 -16.33 -17.32
N THR A 195 -30.34 -17.61 -17.68
CA THR A 195 -30.15 -18.76 -16.77
C THR A 195 -28.69 -19.21 -16.65
N GLN A 196 -27.78 -18.64 -17.44
CA GLN A 196 -26.39 -19.07 -17.56
C GLN A 196 -25.48 -18.25 -16.66
N ILE A 197 -24.49 -18.90 -16.02
CA ILE A 197 -23.57 -18.28 -15.08
C ILE A 197 -22.13 -18.46 -15.58
N SER A 198 -21.33 -17.42 -15.51
CA SER A 198 -19.90 -17.47 -15.81
C SER A 198 -19.13 -18.31 -14.79
N GLN A 199 -17.92 -18.71 -15.12
CA GLN A 199 -17.00 -19.20 -14.10
C GLN A 199 -16.72 -18.08 -13.08
N ARG A 200 -16.59 -18.49 -11.80
CA ARG A 200 -16.21 -17.56 -10.71
C ARG A 200 -14.81 -17.02 -10.93
N SER A 201 -14.60 -15.77 -10.60
CA SER A 201 -13.25 -15.20 -10.50
C SER A 201 -12.42 -15.86 -9.41
N ASP A 202 -11.12 -15.77 -9.52
CA ASP A 202 -10.25 -15.96 -8.37
C ASP A 202 -10.61 -14.93 -7.29
N ALA A 203 -10.43 -15.30 -6.04
CA ALA A 203 -10.70 -14.41 -4.93
C ALA A 203 -9.55 -13.42 -4.75
N VAL A 204 -9.87 -12.13 -4.69
CA VAL A 204 -8.92 -11.06 -4.36
C VAL A 204 -9.05 -10.72 -2.88
N ALA A 205 -7.91 -10.64 -2.18
CA ALA A 205 -7.85 -10.34 -0.76
C ALA A 205 -7.68 -8.83 -0.53
N LEU A 206 -8.75 -8.17 -0.10
CA LEU A 206 -8.65 -6.77 0.35
C LEU A 206 -8.11 -6.73 1.79
N THR A 207 -7.00 -6.04 1.98
CA THR A 207 -6.39 -5.78 3.30
C THR A 207 -6.57 -4.31 3.66
N VAL A 208 -7.00 -4.05 4.89
CA VAL A 208 -7.23 -2.69 5.40
C VAL A 208 -6.36 -2.46 6.62
N SER A 209 -5.48 -1.45 6.55
CA SER A 209 -4.68 -1.00 7.69
C SER A 209 -5.58 -0.33 8.73
N SER A 210 -5.32 -0.56 10.02
CA SER A 210 -5.98 0.15 11.12
C SER A 210 -5.57 1.62 11.18
N ASP A 211 -4.35 1.91 10.71
CA ASP A 211 -3.75 3.23 10.76
C ASP A 211 -4.09 4.04 9.52
N GLU A 212 -4.05 5.35 9.64
CA GLU A 212 -4.11 6.24 8.49
C GLU A 212 -2.78 6.19 7.73
N ALA A 213 -2.83 6.48 6.42
CA ALA A 213 -1.61 6.57 5.63
C ALA A 213 -0.74 7.73 6.13
N GLN A 214 0.52 7.46 6.40
CA GLN A 214 1.50 8.48 6.73
C GLN A 214 2.60 8.48 5.68
N ALA A 215 2.90 9.66 5.12
CA ALA A 215 4.04 9.81 4.23
C ALA A 215 5.36 9.79 5.01
N ALA A 216 6.42 9.38 4.35
CA ALA A 216 7.79 9.41 4.88
C ALA A 216 8.73 10.02 3.85
N VAL A 217 9.67 10.84 4.30
CA VAL A 217 10.73 11.42 3.46
C VAL A 217 12.04 10.74 3.77
N ARG A 218 12.75 10.33 2.73
CA ARG A 218 14.15 9.94 2.77
C ARG A 218 14.99 10.87 1.91
N VAL A 219 16.25 11.08 2.29
CA VAL A 219 17.20 11.90 1.54
C VAL A 219 18.34 11.02 1.05
N SER A 220 18.71 11.18 -0.20
CA SER A 220 19.83 10.46 -0.81
C SER A 220 20.74 11.44 -1.55
N PRO A 221 22.04 11.40 -1.38
CA PRO A 221 22.79 10.49 -0.49
C PRO A 221 22.72 10.89 0.99
N GLN A 222 22.56 12.17 1.33
CA GLN A 222 22.57 12.67 2.72
C GLN A 222 21.88 14.03 2.84
N PRO A 223 21.36 14.40 4.04
CA PRO A 223 20.61 15.64 4.24
C PRO A 223 21.47 16.91 4.32
N TRP A 224 22.78 16.81 4.31
CA TRP A 224 23.72 17.94 4.22
C TRP A 224 24.72 17.73 3.10
N LEU A 225 24.93 18.78 2.32
CA LEU A 225 25.79 18.73 1.15
C LEU A 225 26.39 20.11 0.89
N THR A 226 27.47 20.11 0.13
CA THR A 226 28.08 21.34 -0.38
C THR A 226 27.33 21.77 -1.64
N GLU A 227 27.26 23.09 -1.85
CA GLU A 227 26.73 23.67 -3.08
C GLU A 227 27.35 23.05 -4.33
N GLY A 228 26.54 22.87 -5.38
CA GLY A 228 26.95 22.25 -6.63
C GLY A 228 26.71 20.73 -6.70
N HIS A 229 26.56 20.04 -5.58
CA HIS A 229 26.25 18.61 -5.58
C HIS A 229 24.77 18.34 -5.83
N SER A 230 24.44 17.08 -6.11
CA SER A 230 23.06 16.66 -6.33
C SER A 230 22.50 15.94 -5.10
N VAL A 231 21.23 16.17 -4.80
CA VAL A 231 20.49 15.49 -3.74
C VAL A 231 19.09 15.15 -4.21
N THR A 232 18.59 13.99 -3.82
CA THR A 232 17.23 13.54 -4.11
C THR A 232 16.48 13.29 -2.81
N LEU A 233 15.35 13.95 -2.64
CA LEU A 233 14.36 13.68 -1.62
C LEU A 233 13.37 12.66 -2.17
N ILE A 234 13.07 11.61 -1.42
CA ILE A 234 12.18 10.52 -1.81
C ILE A 234 11.01 10.50 -0.83
N CYS A 235 9.80 10.70 -1.35
CA CYS A 235 8.55 10.57 -0.60
C CYS A 235 7.93 9.22 -0.85
N GLU A 236 7.60 8.49 0.18
CA GLU A 236 6.97 7.18 0.10
C GLU A 236 5.87 7.03 1.16
N VAL A 237 4.93 6.13 0.91
CA VAL A 237 3.96 5.69 1.91
C VAL A 237 4.35 4.27 2.31
N PRO A 238 4.87 4.04 3.52
CA PRO A 238 5.31 2.73 3.96
C PRO A 238 4.21 1.67 3.84
N GLY A 239 4.56 0.52 3.26
CA GLY A 239 3.63 -0.59 3.04
C GLY A 239 2.70 -0.46 1.84
N SER A 240 2.82 0.61 1.04
CA SER A 240 2.03 0.80 -0.18
C SER A 240 2.85 1.55 -1.24
N SER A 241 3.02 0.96 -2.40
CA SER A 241 3.87 1.51 -3.47
C SER A 241 3.12 1.98 -4.71
N THR A 242 1.79 1.80 -4.78
CA THR A 242 1.04 2.00 -6.02
C THR A 242 0.01 3.12 -5.93
N GLY A 243 -0.13 3.85 -7.04
CA GLY A 243 -1.22 4.80 -7.27
C GLY A 243 -1.13 6.12 -6.50
N TRP A 244 -0.01 6.42 -5.84
CA TRP A 244 0.17 7.67 -5.12
C TRP A 244 0.71 8.78 -6.03
N THR A 245 0.19 9.97 -5.85
CA THR A 245 0.77 11.25 -6.30
C THR A 245 1.27 12.01 -5.09
N PHE A 246 2.35 12.77 -5.26
CA PHE A 246 3.03 13.40 -4.13
C PHE A 246 3.08 14.92 -4.28
N SER A 247 2.85 15.62 -3.19
CA SER A 247 3.02 17.06 -3.06
C SER A 247 4.16 17.36 -2.11
N TRP A 248 5.04 18.29 -2.47
CA TRP A 248 6.20 18.68 -1.71
C TRP A 248 6.05 20.08 -1.11
N PHE A 249 6.59 20.24 0.09
CA PHE A 249 6.57 21.50 0.82
C PHE A 249 7.96 21.79 1.37
N ARG A 250 8.36 23.05 1.37
CA ARG A 250 9.57 23.55 2.01
C ARG A 250 9.21 24.68 2.95
N ASP A 251 9.62 24.60 4.23
CA ASP A 251 9.31 25.58 5.27
C ASP A 251 7.79 25.88 5.35
N ALA A 252 6.95 24.89 5.11
CA ALA A 252 5.49 24.89 4.99
C ALA A 252 4.92 25.48 3.67
N ASP A 253 5.74 26.06 2.79
CA ASP A 253 5.31 26.55 1.49
C ASP A 253 5.26 25.44 0.46
N HIS A 254 4.17 25.39 -0.32
CA HIS A 254 4.00 24.41 -1.37
C HIS A 254 5.00 24.64 -2.52
N LEU A 255 5.73 23.60 -2.89
CA LEU A 255 6.64 23.65 -4.03
C LEU A 255 5.87 23.40 -5.32
N SER A 256 5.66 24.45 -6.09
CA SER A 256 4.87 24.46 -7.34
C SER A 256 5.55 23.79 -8.55
N ASP A 257 6.81 23.36 -8.42
CA ASP A 257 7.55 22.71 -9.50
C ASP A 257 7.17 21.22 -9.61
N SER A 258 6.00 20.99 -10.23
CA SER A 258 5.43 19.66 -10.45
C SER A 258 6.30 18.75 -11.33
N SER A 259 7.26 19.31 -12.09
CA SER A 259 8.14 18.53 -12.97
C SER A 259 9.19 17.72 -12.21
N ARG A 260 9.49 18.10 -10.97
CA ARG A 260 10.53 17.47 -10.13
C ARG A 260 10.01 16.48 -9.09
N GLY A 261 8.72 16.44 -8.82
CA GLY A 261 8.23 15.73 -7.66
C GLY A 261 7.03 14.79 -7.83
N ALA A 262 6.37 14.75 -8.98
CA ALA A 262 5.14 13.98 -9.19
C ALA A 262 5.28 12.46 -8.99
N GLY A 263 6.47 11.91 -9.18
CA GLY A 263 6.77 10.48 -9.03
C GLY A 263 7.31 10.08 -7.66
N GLY A 264 7.19 10.93 -6.62
CA GLY A 264 7.73 10.64 -5.28
C GLY A 264 9.20 11.03 -5.10
N SER A 265 9.92 11.41 -6.13
CA SER A 265 11.32 11.84 -6.07
C SER A 265 11.43 13.31 -6.43
N TYR A 266 12.05 14.10 -5.56
CA TYR A 266 12.33 15.52 -5.80
C TYR A 266 13.84 15.73 -5.83
N THR A 267 14.39 15.98 -7.02
CA THR A 267 15.84 16.07 -7.23
C THR A 267 16.28 17.52 -7.42
N LEU A 268 17.28 17.91 -6.63
CA LEU A 268 17.99 19.18 -6.74
C LEU A 268 19.37 18.93 -7.33
N SER A 269 19.59 19.41 -8.56
CA SER A 269 20.86 19.23 -9.28
C SER A 269 21.11 20.42 -10.24
N PRO A 270 22.07 21.29 -9.96
CA PRO A 270 22.86 21.37 -8.73
C PRO A 270 22.06 21.92 -7.54
N ALA A 271 22.41 21.47 -6.32
CA ALA A 271 21.90 22.08 -5.10
C ALA A 271 22.58 23.44 -4.88
N ALA A 272 21.82 24.44 -4.42
CA ALA A 272 22.28 25.78 -4.11
C ALA A 272 21.91 26.15 -2.67
N LEU A 273 22.56 27.13 -2.07
CA LEU A 273 22.32 27.58 -0.69
C LEU A 273 20.84 27.85 -0.40
N GLN A 274 20.13 28.41 -1.38
CA GLN A 274 18.68 28.69 -1.29
C GLN A 274 17.81 27.46 -1.16
N HIS A 275 18.32 26.26 -1.42
CA HIS A 275 17.60 24.99 -1.24
C HIS A 275 17.68 24.50 0.20
N THR A 276 18.42 25.15 1.08
CA THR A 276 18.39 24.90 2.51
C THR A 276 16.98 25.12 3.05
N GLY A 277 16.47 24.22 3.86
CA GLY A 277 15.14 24.33 4.46
C GLY A 277 14.64 23.00 4.99
N VAL A 278 13.43 23.01 5.51
CA VAL A 278 12.77 21.83 6.04
C VAL A 278 11.73 21.33 5.04
N TYR A 279 11.91 20.11 4.59
CA TYR A 279 11.06 19.51 3.59
C TYR A 279 10.07 18.54 4.23
N THR A 280 8.83 18.60 3.77
CA THR A 280 7.79 17.63 4.07
C THR A 280 7.09 17.24 2.78
N CYS A 281 6.47 16.08 2.77
CA CYS A 281 5.65 15.64 1.66
C CYS A 281 4.30 15.11 2.14
N ARG A 282 3.35 15.07 1.23
CA ARG A 282 2.03 14.47 1.39
C ARG A 282 1.71 13.65 0.15
N ALA A 283 1.11 12.50 0.36
CA ALA A 283 0.68 11.60 -0.70
C ALA A 283 -0.84 11.61 -0.86
N GLU A 284 -1.31 11.52 -2.11
CA GLU A 284 -2.73 11.46 -2.42
C GLU A 284 -3.00 10.37 -3.45
N ARG A 285 -4.13 9.65 -3.32
CA ARG A 285 -4.60 8.68 -4.32
C ARG A 285 -6.10 8.47 -4.29
N GLY A 286 -6.64 7.86 -5.36
CA GLY A 286 -8.04 7.46 -5.46
C GLY A 286 -8.99 8.59 -5.88
N GLU A 287 -10.26 8.21 -6.11
CA GLU A 287 -11.36 9.12 -6.45
C GLU A 287 -12.60 8.79 -5.59
N PRO A 288 -13.01 9.68 -4.67
CA PRO A 288 -12.39 10.97 -4.34
C PRO A 288 -10.98 10.80 -3.73
N ALA A 289 -10.16 11.84 -3.87
CA ALA A 289 -8.78 11.81 -3.40
C ALA A 289 -8.72 11.56 -1.88
N TYR A 290 -7.92 10.58 -1.50
CA TYR A 290 -7.54 10.29 -0.13
C TYR A 290 -6.13 10.83 0.11
N SER A 291 -5.96 11.66 1.13
CA SER A 291 -4.68 12.26 1.49
C SER A 291 -4.06 11.55 2.68
N SER A 292 -2.76 11.27 2.62
CA SER A 292 -1.98 10.83 3.77
C SER A 292 -1.82 11.95 4.79
N GLN A 293 -1.40 11.59 6.01
CA GLN A 293 -0.78 12.53 6.92
C GLN A 293 0.56 13.02 6.31
N ASN A 294 0.95 14.24 6.65
CA ASN A 294 2.25 14.78 6.23
C ASN A 294 3.38 13.92 6.78
N SER A 295 4.47 13.83 6.02
CA SER A 295 5.70 13.22 6.51
C SER A 295 6.24 13.95 7.73
N SER A 296 7.09 13.30 8.49
CA SER A 296 7.98 13.98 9.43
C SER A 296 8.80 15.02 8.69
N ALA A 297 9.16 16.09 9.39
CA ALA A 297 9.99 17.14 8.87
C ALA A 297 11.41 16.63 8.59
N GLN A 298 11.88 16.83 7.36
CA GLN A 298 13.22 16.45 6.91
C GLN A 298 14.02 17.70 6.58
N PRO A 299 14.96 18.09 7.44
CA PRO A 299 15.86 19.20 7.10
C PRO A 299 16.83 18.82 5.99
N LEU A 300 17.06 19.74 5.08
CA LEU A 300 18.08 19.69 4.05
C LEU A 300 18.97 20.91 4.18
N TRP A 301 20.27 20.70 4.26
CA TRP A 301 21.25 21.74 4.48
C TRP A 301 22.26 21.78 3.32
N VAL A 302 22.26 22.87 2.58
CA VAL A 302 23.27 23.16 1.56
C VAL A 302 24.22 24.22 2.10
N THR A 303 25.49 23.89 2.19
CA THR A 303 26.54 24.79 2.69
C THR A 303 27.44 25.27 1.57
N GLY A 304 27.92 26.50 1.66
CA GLY A 304 28.96 27.00 0.75
C GLY A 304 30.32 26.35 0.99
N VAL A 305 31.24 26.56 0.09
CA VAL A 305 32.58 25.93 0.06
C VAL A 305 33.48 26.39 1.21
N SER A 306 33.19 27.51 1.89
CA SER A 306 33.98 28.01 3.01
C SER A 306 33.36 27.62 4.35
N ALA A 307 34.05 26.80 5.11
CA ALA A 307 33.72 26.47 6.49
C ALA A 307 34.34 27.52 7.43
N SER A 308 33.53 28.34 8.09
CA SER A 308 34.05 29.31 9.02
C SER A 308 33.30 29.39 10.35
N VAL A 309 32.11 28.78 10.50
CA VAL A 309 31.33 28.85 11.74
C VAL A 309 30.89 27.45 12.14
N ARG A 310 31.18 27.07 13.39
CA ARG A 310 30.80 25.77 13.96
C ARG A 310 29.84 25.95 15.13
N LEU A 311 28.85 25.05 15.19
CA LEU A 311 28.02 24.84 16.36
C LEU A 311 28.74 23.85 17.29
N VAL A 312 29.08 24.29 18.49
CA VAL A 312 29.78 23.50 19.50
C VAL A 312 28.79 23.01 20.55
N LEU A 313 28.78 21.70 20.77
CA LEU A 313 27.90 21.02 21.75
C LEU A 313 28.71 20.62 22.98
N ARG A 314 28.09 20.75 24.17
CA ARG A 314 28.61 20.22 25.44
C ARG A 314 27.50 19.59 26.26
N PRO A 315 27.48 18.26 26.48
CA PRO A 315 28.45 17.27 25.98
C PRO A 315 28.36 17.08 24.44
N SER A 316 29.50 16.71 23.82
CA SER A 316 29.67 16.58 22.37
C SER A 316 29.14 15.24 21.88
N ARG A 317 27.81 15.06 21.86
CA ARG A 317 27.13 13.86 21.40
C ARG A 317 25.79 14.21 20.73
N SER A 318 25.30 13.35 19.83
CA SER A 318 24.05 13.57 19.10
C SER A 318 22.81 13.12 19.87
N GLN A 319 22.97 12.17 20.82
CA GLN A 319 21.88 11.68 21.65
C GLN A 319 22.05 12.09 23.10
N HIS A 320 20.97 12.45 23.75
CA HIS A 320 20.90 12.86 25.15
C HIS A 320 19.76 12.19 25.89
N PHE A 321 19.90 11.98 27.19
CA PHE A 321 18.76 11.58 28.02
C PHE A 321 17.86 12.79 28.32
N SER A 322 16.57 12.54 28.51
CA SER A 322 15.70 13.54 29.14
C SER A 322 16.22 13.86 30.54
N SER A 323 16.11 15.13 30.92
CA SER A 323 16.67 15.73 32.15
C SER A 323 18.19 15.99 32.15
N ASP A 324 18.93 15.58 31.10
CA ASP A 324 20.31 16.05 30.91
C ASP A 324 20.36 17.56 30.64
N SER A 325 21.50 18.18 30.89
CA SER A 325 21.77 19.57 30.46
C SER A 325 22.56 19.57 29.15
N LEU A 326 22.25 20.54 28.28
CA LEU A 326 22.95 20.74 27.01
C LEU A 326 23.31 22.21 26.83
N SER A 327 24.55 22.48 26.49
CA SER A 327 25.03 23.80 26.09
C SER A 327 25.45 23.79 24.63
N LEU A 328 24.90 24.74 23.87
CA LEU A 328 25.21 24.95 22.46
C LEU A 328 25.77 26.35 22.26
N SER A 329 26.82 26.49 21.48
CA SER A 329 27.40 27.81 21.18
C SER A 329 27.90 27.87 19.74
N CYS A 330 27.77 29.04 19.11
CA CYS A 330 28.43 29.32 17.84
C CYS A 330 29.85 29.87 18.16
N ASP A 331 30.86 29.35 17.46
CA ASP A 331 32.26 29.70 17.67
C ASP A 331 32.66 31.09 17.12
N SER A 332 31.72 31.75 16.43
CA SER A 332 31.95 33.07 15.82
C SER A 332 30.98 34.12 16.34
N ALA A 333 31.51 35.35 16.53
CA ALA A 333 30.69 36.48 16.95
C ALA A 333 29.67 36.91 15.87
N GLY A 334 28.49 37.35 16.31
CA GLY A 334 27.40 37.74 15.40
C GLY A 334 26.54 36.60 14.92
N TRP A 335 26.78 35.39 15.41
CA TRP A 335 25.96 34.20 15.13
C TRP A 335 25.18 33.78 16.36
N THR A 336 23.94 33.34 16.14
CA THR A 336 22.98 32.90 17.17
C THR A 336 22.57 31.46 16.94
N VAL A 337 22.31 30.72 18.04
CA VAL A 337 21.80 29.35 17.96
C VAL A 337 20.33 29.37 17.67
N ARG A 338 19.92 28.71 16.60
CA ARG A 338 18.54 28.47 16.23
C ARG A 338 18.22 26.98 16.29
N ARG A 339 16.94 26.65 16.43
CA ARG A 339 16.47 25.27 16.43
C ARG A 339 15.20 25.09 15.61
N TYR A 340 15.05 23.89 15.07
CA TYR A 340 13.80 23.41 14.48
C TYR A 340 13.37 22.15 15.23
N THR A 341 12.24 22.23 15.93
CA THR A 341 11.65 21.12 16.68
C THR A 341 10.23 20.90 16.19
N HIS A 342 9.90 19.67 15.80
CA HIS A 342 8.60 19.16 15.36
C HIS A 342 7.74 20.02 14.39
N THR A 343 7.60 21.32 14.58
CA THR A 343 6.67 22.15 13.77
C THR A 343 7.15 23.55 13.45
N ASN A 344 8.10 24.12 14.19
CA ASN A 344 8.47 25.52 14.03
C ASN A 344 9.96 25.80 14.22
N THR A 345 10.47 26.79 13.47
CA THR A 345 11.77 27.41 13.74
C THR A 345 11.63 28.33 14.94
N GLN A 346 12.43 28.14 15.96
CA GLN A 346 12.39 28.89 17.21
C GLN A 346 13.78 29.38 17.61
N ASP A 347 13.79 30.50 18.34
CA ASP A 347 14.96 30.89 19.10
C ASP A 347 15.21 29.88 20.20
N CYS A 348 16.46 29.72 20.59
CA CYS A 348 16.77 29.00 21.80
C CYS A 348 16.24 29.79 23.01
N SER A 349 15.31 29.20 23.77
CA SER A 349 14.59 29.87 24.86
C SER A 349 15.50 30.38 26.04
N ALA A 350 16.72 29.93 26.12
CA ALA A 350 17.70 30.31 27.16
C ALA A 350 19.00 30.86 26.53
N GLN A 351 18.85 31.74 25.56
CA GLN A 351 19.98 32.30 24.84
C GLN A 351 20.64 33.47 25.60
N THR A 352 21.95 33.39 25.75
CA THR A 352 22.77 34.49 26.25
C THR A 352 23.90 34.73 25.23
N GLY A 353 23.76 35.76 24.41
CA GLY A 353 24.68 36.02 23.31
C GLY A 353 24.66 34.90 22.25
N SER A 354 25.84 34.35 21.94
CA SER A 354 26.00 33.22 20.99
C SER A 354 25.80 31.84 21.63
N THR A 355 25.43 31.77 22.93
CA THR A 355 25.31 30.52 23.70
C THR A 355 23.85 30.25 24.06
N CYS A 356 23.42 29.02 23.87
CA CYS A 356 22.14 28.48 24.27
C CYS A 356 22.34 27.39 25.33
N GLY A 357 21.78 27.56 26.54
CA GLY A 357 21.86 26.58 27.62
C GLY A 357 20.50 25.99 27.96
N ILE A 358 20.33 24.69 27.81
CA ILE A 358 19.11 23.95 28.20
C ILE A 358 19.47 23.17 29.46
N GLN A 359 18.88 23.55 30.61
CA GLN A 359 19.22 22.94 31.90
C GLN A 359 18.61 21.55 32.11
N SER A 360 17.47 21.28 31.49
CA SER A 360 16.78 20.01 31.58
C SER A 360 16.11 19.73 30.26
N LEU A 361 16.69 18.81 29.50
CA LEU A 361 16.18 18.37 28.19
C LEU A 361 14.90 17.57 28.36
N SER A 362 14.01 17.74 27.40
CA SER A 362 12.80 16.95 27.21
C SER A 362 12.76 16.37 25.78
N THR A 363 11.93 15.37 25.53
CA THR A 363 11.78 14.80 24.19
C THR A 363 11.31 15.83 23.15
N SER A 364 10.65 16.92 23.59
CA SER A 364 10.27 18.06 22.75
C SER A 364 11.45 18.90 22.26
N ASP A 365 12.63 18.76 22.86
CA ASP A 365 13.85 19.42 22.42
C ASP A 365 14.59 18.63 21.33
N THR A 366 14.10 17.46 20.96
CA THR A 366 14.59 16.73 19.79
C THR A 366 14.38 17.57 18.53
N GLY A 367 15.44 17.74 17.74
CA GLY A 367 15.37 18.54 16.53
C GLY A 367 16.73 18.86 15.93
N VAL A 368 16.73 19.79 14.98
CA VAL A 368 17.94 20.27 14.31
C VAL A 368 18.31 21.63 14.87
N TYR A 369 19.58 21.81 15.21
CA TYR A 369 20.15 23.04 15.74
C TYR A 369 21.23 23.54 14.81
N TRP A 370 21.31 24.88 14.60
CA TRP A 370 22.31 25.51 13.74
C TRP A 370 22.72 26.88 14.23
N CYS A 371 23.78 27.39 13.65
CA CYS A 371 24.20 28.79 13.80
C CYS A 371 23.57 29.64 12.70
N GLU A 372 22.93 30.74 13.07
CA GLU A 372 22.33 31.70 12.12
C GLU A 372 22.88 33.11 12.33
N SER A 373 23.25 33.78 11.25
CA SER A 373 23.69 35.16 11.26
C SER A 373 22.52 36.14 11.23
N GLU A 374 22.73 37.42 11.48
CA GLU A 374 21.74 38.48 11.36
C GLU A 374 21.21 38.61 9.92
N SER A 375 21.98 38.21 8.92
CA SER A 375 21.54 38.16 7.51
C SER A 375 20.71 36.93 7.15
N GLY A 376 20.44 36.02 8.12
CA GLY A 376 19.71 34.77 7.89
C GLY A 376 20.53 33.64 7.28
N GLU A 377 21.86 33.78 7.25
CA GLU A 377 22.76 32.73 6.79
C GLU A 377 22.82 31.61 7.85
N LYS A 378 22.64 30.36 7.44
CA LYS A 378 22.61 29.18 8.32
C LYS A 378 23.86 28.35 8.13
N ARG A 379 24.46 27.93 9.23
CA ARG A 379 25.71 27.14 9.26
C ARG A 379 25.67 26.01 10.25
N HIS A 380 26.38 24.94 9.93
CA HIS A 380 26.67 23.79 10.78
C HIS A 380 25.44 23.19 11.47
N PRO A 381 24.47 22.64 10.72
CA PRO A 381 23.31 22.01 11.31
C PRO A 381 23.70 20.69 11.97
N LEU A 382 23.20 20.46 13.18
CA LEU A 382 23.39 19.23 13.94
C LEU A 382 22.04 18.68 14.39
N ASN A 383 21.88 17.37 14.25
CA ASN A 383 20.68 16.66 14.70
C ASN A 383 20.87 16.21 16.16
N ILE A 384 19.96 16.61 17.02
CA ILE A 384 19.97 16.28 18.44
C ILE A 384 18.73 15.48 18.77
N THR A 385 18.92 14.30 19.38
CA THR A 385 17.84 13.41 19.80
C THR A 385 17.80 13.32 21.31
N VAL A 386 16.66 13.62 21.92
CA VAL A 386 16.43 13.45 23.36
C VAL A 386 15.55 12.24 23.60
N HIS A 387 16.01 11.32 24.43
CA HIS A 387 15.40 10.02 24.64
C HIS A 387 14.97 9.81 26.10
N ASP A 388 13.75 9.31 26.29
CA ASP A 388 13.23 8.95 27.61
C ASP A 388 13.62 7.54 28.07
N GLY A 389 14.12 6.70 27.15
CA GLY A 389 14.52 5.33 27.44
C GLY A 389 15.79 5.25 28.31
N ALA A 390 16.16 4.02 28.66
CA ALA A 390 17.27 3.74 29.54
C ALA A 390 18.64 3.82 28.86
N VAL A 391 18.69 3.76 27.53
CA VAL A 391 19.93 3.58 26.74
C VAL A 391 20.01 4.61 25.62
N ILE A 392 21.19 5.17 25.39
CA ILE A 392 21.52 6.01 24.23
C ILE A 392 22.81 5.54 23.56
N LEU A 393 22.97 5.87 22.27
CA LEU A 393 24.22 5.71 21.54
C LEU A 393 25.02 7.03 21.61
N GLU A 394 26.19 7.03 22.23
CA GLU A 394 27.09 8.14 22.15
C GLU A 394 27.95 8.05 20.90
N SER A 395 27.79 9.02 20.03
CA SER A 395 28.57 9.22 18.82
C SER A 395 28.87 10.70 18.64
N SER A 396 29.87 11.02 17.85
CA SER A 396 30.08 12.42 17.43
C SER A 396 28.83 12.95 16.73
N ALA A 397 28.49 14.20 17.03
CA ALA A 397 27.47 14.92 16.31
C ALA A 397 27.99 15.43 14.93
N ASP A 398 29.29 15.56 14.80
CA ASP A 398 29.96 15.94 13.55
C ASP A 398 30.21 14.75 12.64
N PRO A 399 30.23 14.95 11.31
CA PRO A 399 30.65 13.92 10.37
C PRO A 399 32.06 13.41 10.63
N VAL A 400 32.26 12.11 10.53
CA VAL A 400 33.59 11.48 10.65
C VAL A 400 34.33 11.68 9.33
N ILE A 401 35.64 11.98 9.42
CA ILE A 401 36.50 12.13 8.25
C ILE A 401 36.92 10.72 7.78
N GLU A 402 36.89 10.51 6.46
CA GLU A 402 37.36 9.26 5.86
C GLU A 402 38.81 8.99 6.25
N GLY A 403 39.11 7.77 6.65
CA GLY A 403 40.41 7.38 7.19
C GLY A 403 40.57 7.51 8.73
N GLU A 404 39.68 8.25 9.40
CA GLU A 404 39.67 8.35 10.84
C GLU A 404 39.01 7.13 11.51
N THR A 405 39.06 7.05 12.85
CA THR A 405 38.39 6.00 13.62
C THR A 405 37.04 6.50 14.15
N LEU A 406 35.97 5.76 13.86
CA LEU A 406 34.67 5.98 14.48
C LEU A 406 34.58 5.18 15.77
N THR A 407 34.36 5.84 16.88
CA THR A 407 34.10 5.19 18.17
C THR A 407 32.67 5.46 18.61
N LEU A 408 31.97 4.40 18.98
CA LEU A 408 30.60 4.44 19.47
C LEU A 408 30.53 3.85 20.87
N HIS A 409 29.82 4.52 21.77
CA HIS A 409 29.56 4.03 23.12
C HIS A 409 28.09 3.87 23.39
N CYS A 410 27.72 2.75 24.01
CA CYS A 410 26.37 2.53 24.51
C CYS A 410 26.28 2.97 25.96
N LEU A 411 25.49 4.01 26.23
CA LEU A 411 25.40 4.60 27.59
C LEU A 411 24.07 4.27 28.25
N HIS A 412 24.12 4.08 29.57
CA HIS A 412 22.95 3.87 30.40
C HIS A 412 22.63 5.10 31.27
N ARG A 413 21.33 5.44 31.39
CA ARG A 413 20.85 6.65 32.10
C ARG A 413 21.32 6.73 33.55
N SER A 414 21.35 5.64 34.32
CA SER A 414 21.63 5.67 35.76
C SER A 414 23.09 5.92 36.08
N THR A 415 23.98 5.62 35.16
CA THR A 415 25.45 5.74 35.41
C THR A 415 26.09 6.78 34.52
N ASN A 416 25.44 7.18 33.43
CA ASN A 416 25.97 8.01 32.34
C ASN A 416 27.37 7.51 31.89
N SER A 417 27.62 6.22 32.06
CA SER A 417 28.84 5.51 31.69
C SER A 417 28.55 4.36 30.77
N SER A 418 29.55 3.86 30.06
CA SER A 418 29.44 2.74 29.15
C SER A 418 28.89 1.51 29.85
N ILE A 419 27.98 0.83 29.15
CA ILE A 419 27.38 -0.44 29.61
C ILE A 419 28.42 -1.54 29.44
N LEU A 420 28.42 -2.53 30.37
CA LEU A 420 29.39 -3.62 30.31
C LEU A 420 29.21 -4.55 29.10
N THR A 421 27.98 -4.68 28.56
CA THR A 421 27.71 -5.51 27.38
C THR A 421 26.63 -4.89 26.54
N ALA A 422 26.89 -4.72 25.24
CA ALA A 422 25.93 -4.23 24.26
C ALA A 422 26.16 -4.88 22.90
N ASP A 423 25.08 -5.05 22.15
CA ASP A 423 25.11 -5.42 20.73
C ASP A 423 25.00 -4.15 19.88
N PHE A 424 25.85 -4.02 18.88
CA PHE A 424 25.82 -2.88 17.96
C PHE A 424 25.32 -3.27 16.59
N TYR A 425 24.50 -2.42 16.01
CA TYR A 425 23.83 -2.62 14.73
C TYR A 425 24.11 -1.46 13.80
N LYS A 426 24.19 -1.79 12.49
CA LYS A 426 24.20 -0.84 11.38
C LYS A 426 23.14 -1.22 10.37
N ASP A 427 22.24 -0.30 10.00
CA ASP A 427 21.17 -0.52 9.04
C ASP A 427 20.34 -1.79 9.32
N GLY A 428 20.12 -2.09 10.60
CA GLY A 428 19.39 -3.28 11.06
C GLY A 428 20.23 -4.57 11.11
N SER A 429 21.48 -4.55 10.64
CA SER A 429 22.39 -5.70 10.67
C SER A 429 23.29 -5.64 11.89
N LEU A 430 23.46 -6.76 12.58
CA LEU A 430 24.38 -6.89 13.71
C LEU A 430 25.82 -6.73 13.22
N ILE A 431 26.58 -5.74 13.78
CA ILE A 431 27.98 -5.52 13.45
C ILE A 431 28.87 -6.27 14.44
N GLN A 432 28.54 -6.17 15.71
CA GLN A 432 29.31 -6.79 16.79
C GLN A 432 28.42 -7.16 17.97
N ASN A 433 28.65 -8.33 18.54
CA ASN A 433 27.87 -8.95 19.59
C ASN A 433 28.63 -8.92 20.92
N GLN A 434 27.94 -8.56 22.02
CA GLN A 434 28.39 -8.67 23.41
C GLN A 434 29.76 -8.01 23.68
N THR A 435 29.92 -6.78 23.26
CA THR A 435 31.13 -5.99 23.54
C THR A 435 31.05 -5.31 24.91
N THR A 436 32.17 -4.73 25.32
CA THR A 436 32.30 -3.92 26.55
C THR A 436 31.55 -2.58 26.52
N GLY A 437 30.46 -2.46 25.72
CA GLY A 437 29.69 -1.23 25.58
C GLY A 437 30.31 -0.19 24.66
N GLU A 438 31.40 -0.55 24.00
CA GLU A 438 32.15 0.29 23.06
C GLU A 438 32.50 -0.52 21.80
N ILE A 439 32.45 0.15 20.66
CA ILE A 439 32.93 -0.36 19.36
C ILE A 439 33.77 0.71 18.69
N SER A 440 34.89 0.30 18.10
CA SER A 440 35.74 1.16 17.28
C SER A 440 35.88 0.60 15.89
N ILE A 441 35.51 1.40 14.88
CA ILE A 441 35.68 1.10 13.47
C ILE A 441 36.87 1.90 12.95
N PRO A 442 38.03 1.27 12.75
CA PRO A 442 39.21 1.96 12.28
C PRO A 442 39.12 2.26 10.79
N THR A 443 39.76 3.34 10.35
CA THR A 443 39.88 3.68 8.93
C THR A 443 38.52 3.73 8.22
N VAL A 444 37.61 4.56 8.74
CA VAL A 444 36.25 4.73 8.24
C VAL A 444 36.26 5.15 6.78
N SER A 445 35.41 4.53 6.00
CA SER A 445 35.17 4.82 4.58
C SER A 445 33.72 5.25 4.34
N LYS A 446 33.41 5.72 3.14
CA LYS A 446 32.03 6.10 2.78
C LYS A 446 31.02 4.93 2.93
N SER A 447 31.48 3.68 2.84
CA SER A 447 30.64 2.50 3.07
C SER A 447 30.20 2.31 4.54
N ASP A 448 30.88 2.99 5.47
CA ASP A 448 30.55 2.95 6.90
C ASP A 448 29.47 3.97 7.30
N GLU A 449 29.05 4.83 6.38
CA GLU A 449 27.89 5.69 6.55
C GLU A 449 26.61 4.86 6.71
N GLY A 450 25.72 5.24 7.66
CA GLY A 450 24.49 4.48 7.90
C GLY A 450 23.83 4.81 9.24
N PHE A 451 22.73 4.11 9.54
CA PHE A 451 22.04 4.19 10.82
C PHE A 451 22.63 3.21 11.83
N TYR A 452 23.16 3.75 12.92
CA TYR A 452 23.72 2.97 14.02
C TYR A 452 22.85 3.04 15.27
N TYR A 453 22.77 1.94 15.99
CA TYR A 453 22.14 1.86 17.30
C TYR A 453 22.74 0.73 18.12
N CYS A 454 22.55 0.78 19.44
CA CYS A 454 22.95 -0.28 20.34
C CYS A 454 21.77 -0.87 21.10
N LYS A 455 21.88 -2.14 21.44
CA LYS A 455 20.86 -2.91 22.17
C LYS A 455 21.47 -3.62 23.36
N THR A 456 20.75 -3.58 24.48
CA THR A 456 21.15 -4.19 25.74
C THR A 456 19.97 -4.93 26.36
N ASP A 457 20.19 -5.61 27.48
CA ASP A 457 19.12 -6.21 28.31
C ASP A 457 18.13 -5.16 28.87
N ARG A 458 18.51 -3.88 28.88
CA ARG A 458 17.73 -2.77 29.47
C ARG A 458 17.04 -1.90 28.43
N GLY A 459 17.25 -2.14 27.15
CA GLY A 459 16.61 -1.42 26.07
C GLY A 459 17.50 -1.19 24.87
N GLU A 460 16.96 -0.44 23.92
CA GLU A 460 17.58 -0.07 22.66
C GLU A 460 17.74 1.45 22.59
N SER A 461 18.85 1.92 22.04
CA SER A 461 19.06 3.35 21.80
C SER A 461 18.24 3.83 20.60
N PRO A 462 17.94 5.14 20.50
CA PRO A 462 17.54 5.72 19.22
C PRO A 462 18.57 5.43 18.12
N HIS A 463 18.09 5.43 16.86
CA HIS A 463 18.98 5.29 15.71
C HIS A 463 19.64 6.63 15.38
N SER A 464 20.96 6.64 15.23
CA SER A 464 21.74 7.80 14.80
C SER A 464 22.32 7.59 13.42
N TRP A 465 22.11 8.55 12.52
CA TRP A 465 22.81 8.58 11.25
C TRP A 465 24.24 9.06 11.46
N ILE A 466 25.20 8.22 11.11
CA ILE A 466 26.63 8.58 11.09
C ILE A 466 27.00 8.89 9.64
N SER A 467 27.45 10.12 9.39
CA SER A 467 27.91 10.51 8.06
C SER A 467 29.44 10.53 7.98
N VAL A 468 29.95 10.19 6.79
CA VAL A 468 31.38 10.13 6.51
C VAL A 468 31.71 11.17 5.43
N ARG A 469 32.69 12.05 5.67
CA ARG A 469 33.22 13.03 4.72
C ARG A 469 34.57 12.59 4.18
N GLY A 470 34.79 12.73 2.89
CA GLY A 470 36.10 12.58 2.30
C GLY A 470 37.08 13.67 2.77
N GLU A 471 38.37 13.36 2.81
CA GLU A 471 39.41 14.36 3.06
C GLU A 471 39.30 15.50 2.01
N THR A 472 39.11 16.71 2.46
CA THR A 472 39.30 17.89 1.62
C THR A 472 40.78 18.12 1.47
N HIS A 473 41.42 17.55 0.46
CA HIS A 473 42.74 17.99 0.03
C HIS A 473 42.64 19.45 -0.39
N CYS A 474 43.06 20.36 0.47
CA CYS A 474 43.49 21.70 0.07
C CYS A 474 44.76 21.50 -0.75
N SER A 475 44.62 21.31 -2.07
CA SER A 475 45.78 21.43 -2.96
C SER A 475 46.24 22.88 -2.92
N SER A 476 47.23 23.17 -2.13
CA SER A 476 48.04 24.35 -2.25
C SER A 476 48.89 24.19 -3.50
N GLU A 477 48.35 24.50 -4.66
CA GLU A 477 49.15 24.79 -5.83
C GLU A 477 49.75 26.19 -5.63
N THR A 478 50.89 26.21 -5.00
CA THR A 478 51.86 27.31 -5.12
C THR A 478 52.47 27.21 -6.54
N HIS A 479 51.86 27.84 -7.51
CA HIS A 479 52.61 28.20 -8.72
C HIS A 479 53.54 29.37 -8.40
N TRP A 480 54.80 29.04 -8.22
CA TRP A 480 55.91 29.95 -8.44
C TRP A 480 56.22 29.93 -9.97
N ILE A 481 55.93 31.00 -10.68
CA ILE A 481 56.84 31.71 -11.61
C ILE A 481 56.19 33.06 -11.93
#